data_6f46fd95e1050ddd60a899fc9ea55181
#
_entry.id   6f46fd95e1050ddd60a899fc9ea55181
#
_cell.length_a   1.000
_cell.length_b   1.000
_cell.length_c   1.000
_cell.angle_alpha   90.00
_cell.angle_beta   90.00
_cell.angle_gamma   90.00
#
_symmetry.space_group_name_H-M   'P 1'
#
loop_
_entity.id
_entity.type
_entity.pdbx_description
1 polymer ?
#
loop_
_entity_poly.entity_id
_entity_poly.type
_entity_poly.pdbx_seq_one_letter_code
_entity_poly.pdbx_strand_id
1 'polypeptide(L)'
;DNDAALGSGKFILVNDEDGNVRVAQGINSMTTTNGQTQTEDMQFIETVEAMDMMRDDITSVFRETYLGNYRNSRDNQMMLVASLNSSYFRQLMQQSILDPDYANAASIDVDAQRAAWVASGKSAAADWDDDTVKANPFKRTVYLTANVKILGSMTDLIFPVTMA
;
A
#
# COMPACT_ATOMS: atom_id res chain seq x y z
N ASP A 1 4.84 -11.58 30.87
CA ASP A 1 5.18 -12.30 29.65
C ASP A 1 5.13 -11.33 28.47
N ASN A 2 6.28 -11.13 27.81
CA ASN A 2 6.41 -10.15 26.72
C ASN A 2 5.52 -10.54 25.53
N ASP A 3 5.43 -11.82 25.20
CA ASP A 3 4.65 -12.30 24.05
C ASP A 3 3.15 -12.03 24.25
N ALA A 4 2.64 -12.20 25.47
CA ALA A 4 1.26 -11.88 25.79
C ALA A 4 0.97 -10.37 25.69
N ALA A 5 1.94 -9.54 26.07
CA ALA A 5 1.83 -8.08 25.92
C ALA A 5 1.85 -7.66 24.45
N LEU A 6 2.77 -8.20 23.64
CA LEU A 6 2.84 -7.97 22.20
C LEU A 6 1.57 -8.46 21.51
N GLY A 7 1.11 -9.68 21.81
CA GLY A 7 -0.13 -10.22 21.25
C GLY A 7 -1.40 -9.42 21.61
N SER A 8 -1.34 -8.60 22.66
CA SER A 8 -2.41 -7.64 23.02
C SER A 8 -2.21 -6.23 22.42
N GLY A 9 -1.30 -6.07 21.45
CA GLY A 9 -1.05 -4.81 20.75
C GLY A 9 -0.36 -3.74 21.61
N LYS A 10 0.46 -4.17 22.59
CA LYS A 10 1.19 -3.23 23.46
C LYS A 10 2.61 -3.03 22.95
N PHE A 11 2.99 -1.79 22.73
CA PHE A 11 4.37 -1.39 22.48
C PHE A 11 5.15 -1.47 23.79
N ILE A 12 6.14 -2.34 23.86
CA ILE A 12 6.92 -2.58 25.10
C ILE A 12 8.41 -2.41 24.89
N LEU A 13 9.08 -2.02 25.96
CA LEU A 13 10.53 -1.99 26.05
C LEU A 13 11.02 -3.20 26.85
N VAL A 14 12.12 -3.79 26.42
CA VAL A 14 12.75 -4.93 27.06
C VAL A 14 14.22 -4.64 27.32
N ASN A 15 14.80 -5.27 28.35
CA ASN A 15 16.23 -5.30 28.53
C ASN A 15 16.81 -6.46 27.75
N ASP A 16 17.84 -6.18 26.94
CA ASP A 16 18.63 -7.24 26.31
C ASP A 16 19.63 -7.87 27.32
N GLU A 17 20.35 -8.92 26.88
CA GLU A 17 21.32 -9.63 27.71
C GLU A 17 22.49 -8.74 28.11
N ASP A 18 22.80 -7.67 27.39
CA ASP A 18 23.83 -6.70 27.65
C ASP A 18 23.37 -5.55 28.58
N GLY A 19 22.10 -5.58 29.01
CA GLY A 19 21.50 -4.59 29.89
C GLY A 19 21.04 -3.31 29.20
N ASN A 20 20.96 -3.29 27.86
CA ASN A 20 20.41 -2.17 27.11
C ASN A 20 18.90 -2.26 27.03
N VAL A 21 18.23 -1.12 27.10
CA VAL A 21 16.79 -1.01 26.87
C VAL A 21 16.52 -0.90 25.38
N ARG A 22 15.74 -1.82 24.85
CA ARG A 22 15.36 -1.87 23.44
C ARG A 22 13.86 -1.98 23.27
N VAL A 23 13.36 -1.58 22.09
CA VAL A 23 12.00 -1.87 21.67
C VAL A 23 11.89 -3.36 21.38
N ALA A 24 10.93 -4.05 22.01
CA ALA A 24 10.74 -5.47 21.78
C ALA A 24 10.29 -5.75 20.34
N GLN A 25 9.29 -5.01 19.88
CA GLN A 25 8.78 -5.07 18.51
C GLN A 25 8.09 -3.76 18.13
N GLY A 26 8.27 -3.28 16.91
CA GLY A 26 7.65 -2.05 16.40
C GLY A 26 6.20 -2.27 15.97
N ILE A 27 5.32 -2.60 16.93
CA ILE A 27 3.91 -2.88 16.67
C ILE A 27 3.00 -1.74 17.13
N ASN A 28 1.83 -1.66 16.52
CA ASN A 28 0.73 -0.77 16.90
C ASN A 28 -0.33 -1.51 17.75
N SER A 29 -1.42 -0.83 18.08
CA SER A 29 -2.50 -1.38 18.90
C SER A 29 -3.50 -2.26 18.15
N MET A 30 -3.27 -2.55 16.87
CA MET A 30 -4.17 -3.38 16.06
C MET A 30 -4.03 -4.85 16.46
N THR A 31 -5.11 -5.45 16.93
CA THR A 31 -5.16 -6.87 17.36
C THR A 31 -6.12 -7.71 16.55
N THR A 32 -6.91 -7.08 15.68
CA THR A 32 -7.93 -7.76 14.88
C THR A 32 -7.55 -7.68 13.40
N THR A 33 -7.45 -8.83 12.75
CA THR A 33 -7.18 -8.95 11.33
C THR A 33 -8.32 -9.67 10.63
N ASN A 34 -8.56 -9.40 9.36
CA ASN A 34 -9.56 -10.10 8.54
C ASN A 34 -8.93 -10.84 7.35
N GLY A 35 -7.60 -10.81 7.24
CA GLY A 35 -6.83 -11.49 6.19
C GLY A 35 -6.98 -10.90 4.78
N GLN A 36 -7.74 -9.82 4.61
CA GLN A 36 -7.98 -9.16 3.31
C GLN A 36 -7.57 -7.69 3.31
N THR A 37 -8.36 -6.85 3.98
CA THR A 37 -8.12 -5.40 4.08
C THR A 37 -7.37 -5.02 5.35
N GLN A 38 -7.31 -5.92 6.32
CA GLN A 38 -6.57 -5.81 7.58
C GLN A 38 -5.73 -7.07 7.74
N THR A 39 -4.50 -7.01 7.23
CA THR A 39 -3.53 -8.11 7.29
C THR A 39 -2.70 -8.02 8.57
N GLU A 40 -2.02 -9.11 8.93
CA GLU A 40 -1.12 -9.15 10.08
C GLU A 40 0.04 -8.16 9.93
N ASP A 41 0.52 -7.94 8.69
CA ASP A 41 1.59 -6.96 8.41
C ASP A 41 1.23 -5.54 8.83
N MET A 42 -0.07 -5.19 8.84
CA MET A 42 -0.54 -3.88 9.30
C MET A 42 -0.44 -3.68 10.82
N GLN A 43 -0.08 -4.70 11.58
CA GLN A 43 0.26 -4.57 13.00
C GLN A 43 1.63 -3.92 13.19
N PHE A 44 2.51 -3.97 12.19
CA PHE A 44 3.82 -3.33 12.23
C PHE A 44 3.75 -1.85 11.86
N ILE A 45 4.36 -1.01 12.70
CA ILE A 45 4.39 0.44 12.51
C ILE A 45 5.06 0.77 11.16
N GLU A 46 6.16 0.11 10.82
CA GLU A 46 6.89 0.33 9.58
C GLU A 46 6.02 0.10 8.33
N THR A 47 5.14 -0.89 8.35
CA THR A 47 4.21 -1.16 7.25
C THR A 47 3.19 -0.03 7.10
N VAL A 48 2.61 0.43 8.22
CA VAL A 48 1.64 1.53 8.20
C VAL A 48 2.29 2.83 7.76
N GLU A 49 3.48 3.14 8.26
CA GLU A 49 4.26 4.31 7.85
C GLU A 49 4.60 4.28 6.35
N ALA A 50 4.98 3.12 5.81
CA ALA A 50 5.24 2.96 4.39
C ALA A 50 3.96 3.19 3.55
N MET A 51 2.80 2.71 3.99
CA MET A 51 1.52 2.94 3.33
C MET A 51 1.13 4.42 3.36
N ASP A 52 1.27 5.08 4.50
CA ASP A 52 0.96 6.50 4.67
C ASP A 52 1.91 7.37 3.84
N MET A 53 3.20 7.07 3.84
CA MET A 53 4.20 7.74 2.98
C MET A 53 3.81 7.63 1.50
N MET A 54 3.51 6.43 1.02
CA MET A 54 3.11 6.24 -0.39
C MET A 54 1.85 7.03 -0.74
N ARG A 55 0.84 7.04 0.14
CA ARG A 55 -0.38 7.82 -0.07
C ARG A 55 -0.09 9.32 -0.14
N ASP A 56 0.73 9.83 0.76
CA ASP A 56 1.03 11.25 0.85
C ASP A 56 1.89 11.71 -0.32
N ASP A 57 2.89 10.93 -0.72
CA ASP A 57 3.73 11.20 -1.89
C ASP A 57 2.91 11.23 -3.18
N ILE A 58 2.07 10.22 -3.43
CA ILE A 58 1.22 10.14 -4.62
C ILE A 58 0.23 11.31 -4.64
N THR A 59 -0.36 11.63 -3.49
CA THR A 59 -1.29 12.76 -3.37
C THR A 59 -0.59 14.09 -3.62
N SER A 60 0.63 14.26 -3.13
CA SER A 60 1.44 15.46 -3.34
C SER A 60 1.79 15.64 -4.81
N VAL A 61 2.30 14.59 -5.46
CA VAL A 61 2.62 14.60 -6.89
C VAL A 61 1.38 14.90 -7.73
N PHE A 62 0.24 14.28 -7.40
CA PHE A 62 -1.01 14.56 -8.10
C PHE A 62 -1.41 16.03 -7.97
N ARG A 63 -1.35 16.59 -6.77
CA ARG A 63 -1.72 18.00 -6.49
C ARG A 63 -0.80 18.99 -7.18
N GLU A 64 0.50 18.73 -7.16
CA GLU A 64 1.49 19.67 -7.69
C GLU A 64 1.63 19.62 -9.20
N THR A 65 1.46 18.43 -9.79
CA THR A 65 1.74 18.23 -11.22
C THR A 65 0.45 18.13 -12.04
N TYR A 66 -0.55 17.39 -11.58
CA TYR A 66 -1.72 17.03 -12.40
C TYR A 66 -2.94 17.89 -12.13
N LEU A 67 -3.16 18.29 -10.87
CA LEU A 67 -4.36 19.01 -10.47
C LEU A 67 -4.46 20.37 -11.19
N GLY A 68 -5.52 20.52 -12.00
CA GLY A 68 -5.74 21.75 -12.79
C GLY A 68 -4.93 21.87 -14.07
N ASN A 69 -3.82 21.13 -14.21
CA ASN A 69 -2.94 21.20 -15.37
C ASN A 69 -3.33 20.21 -16.47
N TYR A 70 -3.84 19.04 -16.09
CA TYR A 70 -4.22 18.00 -17.03
C TYR A 70 -5.73 17.75 -17.04
N ARG A 71 -6.27 17.49 -18.22
CA ARG A 71 -7.67 17.06 -18.36
C ARG A 71 -7.77 15.58 -17.96
N ASN A 72 -8.89 15.20 -17.34
CA ASN A 72 -9.15 13.80 -17.01
C ASN A 72 -9.50 13.01 -18.27
N SER A 73 -8.50 12.46 -18.91
CA SER A 73 -8.58 11.58 -20.07
C SER A 73 -7.86 10.27 -19.80
N ARG A 74 -8.19 9.22 -20.55
CA ARG A 74 -7.50 7.91 -20.47
C ARG A 74 -5.97 8.09 -20.58
N ASP A 75 -5.52 8.85 -21.57
CA ASP A 75 -4.08 9.01 -21.83
C ASP A 75 -3.37 9.70 -20.65
N ASN A 76 -3.98 10.73 -20.07
CA ASN A 76 -3.40 11.42 -18.91
C ASN A 76 -3.44 10.54 -17.65
N GLN A 77 -4.48 9.71 -17.45
CA GLN A 77 -4.50 8.71 -16.38
C GLN A 77 -3.39 7.67 -16.59
N MET A 78 -3.20 7.18 -17.81
CA MET A 78 -2.15 6.21 -18.13
C MET A 78 -0.75 6.81 -17.99
N MET A 79 -0.57 8.11 -18.28
CA MET A 79 0.69 8.82 -18.04
C MET A 79 1.01 8.86 -16.52
N LEU A 80 0.03 9.17 -15.67
CA LEU A 80 0.19 9.14 -14.22
C LEU A 80 0.53 7.72 -13.73
N VAL A 81 -0.21 6.70 -14.17
CA VAL A 81 0.05 5.29 -13.85
C VAL A 81 1.45 4.87 -14.28
N ALA A 82 1.86 5.24 -15.50
CA ALA A 82 3.21 4.94 -15.99
C ALA A 82 4.30 5.61 -15.15
N SER A 83 4.10 6.84 -14.71
CA SER A 83 5.03 7.55 -13.82
C SER A 83 5.16 6.83 -12.47
N LEU A 84 4.05 6.39 -11.87
CA LEU A 84 4.08 5.63 -10.63
C LEU A 84 4.84 4.31 -10.79
N ASN A 85 4.55 3.54 -11.83
CA ASN A 85 5.13 2.22 -12.05
C ASN A 85 6.62 2.28 -12.45
N SER A 86 6.98 3.20 -13.35
CA SER A 86 8.33 3.23 -13.91
C SER A 86 9.33 4.03 -13.08
N SER A 87 8.87 4.94 -12.23
CA SER A 87 9.73 5.81 -11.43
C SER A 87 9.54 5.56 -9.94
N TYR A 88 8.36 5.85 -9.40
CA TYR A 88 8.13 5.86 -7.97
C TYR A 88 8.27 4.48 -7.33
N PHE A 89 7.54 3.47 -7.80
CA PHE A 89 7.65 2.12 -7.23
C PHE A 89 9.02 1.50 -7.47
N ARG A 90 9.67 1.81 -8.60
CA ARG A 90 11.06 1.38 -8.82
C ARG A 90 12.01 1.97 -7.78
N GLN A 91 11.85 3.24 -7.43
CA GLN A 91 12.63 3.87 -6.38
C GLN A 91 12.39 3.19 -5.02
N LEU A 92 11.15 2.89 -4.65
CA LEU A 92 10.83 2.19 -3.40
C LEU A 92 11.39 0.77 -3.37
N MET A 93 11.42 0.06 -4.49
CA MET A 93 12.10 -1.25 -4.60
C MET A 93 13.62 -1.12 -4.40
N GLN A 94 14.25 -0.09 -4.96
CA GLN A 94 15.69 0.18 -4.76
C GLN A 94 16.03 0.53 -3.32
N GLN A 95 15.10 1.13 -2.59
CA GLN A 95 15.22 1.46 -1.18
C GLN A 95 14.83 0.30 -0.25
N SER A 96 14.50 -0.87 -0.79
CA SER A 96 14.03 -2.05 -0.05
C SER A 96 12.77 -1.80 0.79
N ILE A 97 11.93 -0.85 0.38
CA ILE A 97 10.61 -0.62 0.97
C ILE A 97 9.59 -1.55 0.32
N LEU A 98 9.66 -1.73 -1.00
CA LEU A 98 8.86 -2.70 -1.73
C LEU A 98 9.70 -3.89 -2.16
N ASP A 99 9.07 -5.06 -2.18
CA ASP A 99 9.68 -6.31 -2.64
C ASP A 99 9.98 -6.24 -4.15
N PRO A 100 11.26 -6.29 -4.58
CA PRO A 100 11.62 -6.22 -5.99
C PRO A 100 11.17 -7.44 -6.81
N ASP A 101 10.91 -8.57 -6.15
CA ASP A 101 10.47 -9.82 -6.79
C ASP A 101 8.95 -9.89 -6.94
N TYR A 102 8.22 -8.89 -6.40
CA TYR A 102 6.77 -8.79 -6.54
C TYR A 102 6.38 -7.84 -7.67
N ALA A 103 5.26 -8.13 -8.34
CA ALA A 103 4.71 -7.28 -9.41
C ALA A 103 4.02 -6.03 -8.86
N ASN A 104 4.80 -5.13 -8.26
CA ASN A 104 4.29 -3.86 -7.72
C ASN A 104 3.76 -2.99 -8.86
N ALA A 105 2.47 -2.70 -8.87
CA ALA A 105 1.86 -1.93 -9.95
C ALA A 105 0.66 -1.11 -9.49
N ALA A 106 0.58 0.12 -9.98
CA ALA A 106 -0.63 0.94 -9.98
C ALA A 106 -1.41 0.70 -11.27
N SER A 107 -2.71 0.86 -11.21
CA SER A 107 -3.62 0.78 -12.35
C SER A 107 -4.85 1.68 -12.14
N ILE A 108 -5.65 1.85 -13.19
CA ILE A 108 -6.96 2.48 -13.04
C ILE A 108 -7.85 1.53 -12.23
N ASP A 109 -8.49 2.05 -11.20
CA ASP A 109 -9.50 1.32 -10.42
C ASP A 109 -10.80 1.27 -11.22
N VAL A 110 -10.96 0.20 -11.99
CA VAL A 110 -12.11 0.01 -12.88
C VAL A 110 -13.41 -0.18 -12.10
N ASP A 111 -13.35 -0.81 -10.93
CA ASP A 111 -14.55 -1.07 -10.13
C ASP A 111 -15.06 0.19 -9.46
N ALA A 112 -14.16 0.98 -8.85
CA ALA A 112 -14.52 2.27 -8.28
C ALA A 112 -15.02 3.25 -9.36
N GLN A 113 -14.37 3.28 -10.54
CA GLN A 113 -14.79 4.15 -11.64
C GLN A 113 -16.14 3.73 -12.22
N ARG A 114 -16.40 2.42 -12.39
CA ARG A 114 -17.68 1.86 -12.81
C ARG A 114 -18.78 2.21 -11.81
N ALA A 115 -18.52 1.99 -10.53
CA ALA A 115 -19.46 2.31 -9.45
C ALA A 115 -19.82 3.80 -9.42
N ALA A 116 -18.84 4.69 -9.63
CA ALA A 116 -19.09 6.13 -9.71
C ALA A 116 -19.99 6.52 -10.88
N TRP A 117 -19.83 5.88 -12.06
CA TRP A 117 -20.72 6.10 -13.21
C TRP A 117 -22.14 5.64 -12.93
N VAL A 118 -22.31 4.45 -12.34
CA VAL A 118 -23.63 3.92 -11.95
C VAL A 118 -24.29 4.84 -10.94
N ALA A 119 -23.58 5.26 -9.88
CA ALA A 119 -24.09 6.18 -8.87
C ALA A 119 -24.45 7.57 -9.43
N SER A 120 -23.83 7.98 -10.54
CA SER A 120 -24.17 9.24 -11.21
C SER A 120 -25.42 9.17 -12.10
N GLY A 121 -26.11 8.02 -12.12
CA GLY A 121 -27.33 7.80 -12.90
C GLY A 121 -27.11 7.11 -14.27
N LYS A 122 -25.88 6.72 -14.59
CA LYS A 122 -25.58 5.97 -15.84
C LYS A 122 -25.61 4.47 -15.57
N SER A 123 -26.82 3.91 -15.41
CA SER A 123 -27.00 2.49 -15.06
C SER A 123 -26.35 1.51 -16.04
N ALA A 124 -26.31 1.84 -17.34
CA ALA A 124 -25.65 1.03 -18.37
C ALA A 124 -24.14 0.83 -18.12
N ALA A 125 -23.52 1.64 -17.27
CA ALA A 125 -22.12 1.46 -16.88
C ALA A 125 -21.88 0.19 -16.06
N ALA A 126 -22.92 -0.39 -15.46
CA ALA A 126 -22.81 -1.66 -14.75
C ALA A 126 -22.36 -2.82 -15.66
N ASP A 127 -22.74 -2.76 -16.93
CA ASP A 127 -22.46 -3.81 -17.93
C ASP A 127 -21.19 -3.51 -18.77
N TRP A 128 -20.49 -2.42 -18.48
CA TRP A 128 -19.25 -2.10 -19.20
C TRP A 128 -18.14 -3.08 -18.86
N ASP A 129 -17.40 -3.51 -19.86
CA ASP A 129 -16.15 -4.20 -19.66
C ASP A 129 -15.06 -3.22 -19.17
N ASP A 130 -13.95 -3.76 -18.69
CA ASP A 130 -12.85 -2.98 -18.11
C ASP A 130 -12.23 -1.99 -19.10
N ASP A 131 -12.14 -2.36 -20.39
CA ASP A 131 -11.58 -1.47 -21.40
C ASP A 131 -12.52 -0.31 -21.71
N THR A 132 -13.82 -0.54 -21.70
CA THR A 132 -14.83 0.51 -21.83
C THR A 132 -14.79 1.43 -20.60
N VAL A 133 -14.66 0.89 -19.39
CA VAL A 133 -14.50 1.71 -18.17
C VAL A 133 -13.25 2.59 -18.26
N LYS A 134 -12.10 2.02 -18.61
CA LYS A 134 -10.83 2.78 -18.78
C LYS A 134 -10.93 3.84 -19.89
N ALA A 135 -11.70 3.58 -20.95
CA ALA A 135 -11.91 4.56 -22.02
C ALA A 135 -12.83 5.71 -21.64
N ASN A 136 -13.59 5.56 -20.54
CA ASN A 136 -14.55 6.55 -20.06
C ASN A 136 -14.19 7.05 -18.64
N PRO A 137 -13.18 7.93 -18.49
CA PRO A 137 -12.84 8.54 -17.20
C PRO A 137 -14.03 9.23 -16.54
N PHE A 138 -14.14 9.12 -15.21
CA PHE A 138 -15.27 9.69 -14.50
C PHE A 138 -15.10 11.20 -14.27
N LYS A 139 -15.77 12.01 -15.07
CA LYS A 139 -15.86 13.48 -14.91
C LYS A 139 -14.51 14.15 -14.60
N ARG A 140 -14.28 14.56 -13.34
CA ARG A 140 -13.08 15.24 -12.86
C ARG A 140 -12.30 14.42 -11.83
N THR A 141 -12.80 13.22 -11.49
CA THR A 141 -12.21 12.35 -10.46
C THR A 141 -11.41 11.24 -11.12
N VAL A 142 -10.19 11.07 -10.67
CA VAL A 142 -9.30 9.97 -11.06
C VAL A 142 -9.40 8.88 -10.00
N TYR A 143 -9.68 7.66 -10.43
CA TYR A 143 -9.71 6.47 -9.58
C TYR A 143 -8.52 5.59 -9.94
N LEU A 144 -7.58 5.46 -9.00
CA LEU A 144 -6.43 4.58 -9.13
C LEU A 144 -6.40 3.59 -7.97
N THR A 145 -5.85 2.42 -8.24
CA THR A 145 -5.52 1.42 -7.24
C THR A 145 -4.07 0.98 -7.42
N ALA A 146 -3.47 0.43 -6.39
CA ALA A 146 -2.14 -0.15 -6.47
C ALA A 146 -2.11 -1.49 -5.71
N ASN A 147 -1.41 -2.45 -6.31
CA ASN A 147 -1.08 -3.71 -5.67
C ASN A 147 0.43 -3.72 -5.42
N VAL A 148 0.82 -3.69 -4.15
CA VAL A 148 2.23 -3.60 -3.74
C VAL A 148 2.51 -4.57 -2.60
N LYS A 149 3.75 -5.02 -2.51
CA LYS A 149 4.23 -5.84 -1.39
C LYS A 149 5.32 -5.07 -0.65
N ILE A 150 5.00 -4.65 0.58
CA ILE A 150 5.93 -3.97 1.47
C ILE A 150 6.82 -5.03 2.13
N LEU A 151 8.11 -4.75 2.24
CA LEU A 151 9.06 -5.59 2.98
C LEU A 151 9.06 -5.20 4.46
N GLY A 152 8.96 -6.20 5.33
CA GLY A 152 9.15 -6.04 6.77
C GLY A 152 10.61 -6.25 7.18
N SER A 153 11.00 -5.65 8.29
CA SER A 153 12.31 -5.87 8.91
C SER A 153 12.44 -7.30 9.46
N MET A 154 13.65 -7.83 9.45
CA MET A 154 13.93 -9.11 10.11
C MET A 154 13.88 -8.91 11.64
N THR A 155 12.92 -9.56 12.30
CA THR A 155 12.71 -9.46 13.75
C THR A 155 13.08 -10.72 14.50
N ASP A 156 13.05 -11.88 13.83
CA ASP A 156 13.25 -13.18 14.45
C ASP A 156 14.26 -14.03 13.67
N LEU A 157 15.12 -14.73 14.40
CA LEU A 157 16.07 -15.69 13.85
C LEU A 157 15.85 -17.08 14.43
N ILE A 158 15.49 -18.04 13.61
CA ILE A 158 15.46 -19.45 13.97
C ILE A 158 16.63 -20.13 13.27
N PHE A 159 17.66 -20.53 14.05
CA PHE A 159 18.87 -21.14 13.51
C PHE A 159 19.19 -22.48 14.19
N PRO A 160 18.60 -23.62 13.72
CA PRO A 160 18.93 -24.93 14.25
C PRO A 160 20.32 -25.38 13.81
N VAL A 161 21.15 -25.82 14.73
CA VAL A 161 22.45 -26.44 14.45
C VAL A 161 22.33 -27.94 14.74
N THR A 162 22.59 -28.78 13.72
CA THR A 162 22.68 -30.25 13.86
C THR A 162 24.12 -30.69 13.78
N MET A 163 24.53 -31.52 14.72
CA MET A 163 25.85 -32.16 14.71
C MET A 163 25.71 -33.53 14.03
N ALA A 164 26.59 -33.82 13.05
CA ALA A 164 26.67 -35.09 12.38
C ALA A 164 27.45 -36.17 13.20
#